data_a687e279f728a43db09137fffe7ecc11
#
_entry.id   a687e279f728a43db09137fffe7ecc11
#
_cell.length_a   1.000
_cell.length_b   1.000
_cell.length_c   1.000
_cell.angle_alpha   90.00
_cell.angle_beta   90.00
_cell.angle_gamma   90.00
#
_symmetry.space_group_name_H-M   'P 1'
#
loop_
_entity.id
_entity.type
_entity.pdbx_description
1 polymer ?
#
loop_
_entity_poly.entity_id
_entity_poly.type
_entity_poly.pdbx_seq_one_letter_code
_entity_poly.pdbx_strand_id
1 'polypeptide(L)'
;DAAKKEREKLAKEAAREEKEAQKSRRKVEESLKRGEERKTRKAWTEKWDAYTQKWETLGKGGIKVGIASIPWPVESGKRKDIDLKEVEKFFLYAPTAGQPTEAQLGKVLKTERVRWHPDKIQQKLGGQDVSEDVMQAVTAVFQVIDRMWGELRDAQK
;
A
#
# COMPACT_ATOMS: atom_id res chain seq x y z
N ASP A 1 14.72 41.94 -46.95
CA ASP A 1 15.51 40.90 -47.57
C ASP A 1 14.75 39.56 -47.59
N ALA A 2 14.59 38.98 -48.77
CA ALA A 2 13.83 37.73 -48.95
C ALA A 2 14.46 36.54 -48.23
N ALA A 3 15.79 36.47 -48.18
CA ALA A 3 16.50 35.39 -47.51
C ALA A 3 16.31 35.45 -45.98
N LYS A 4 16.25 36.66 -45.42
CA LYS A 4 16.00 36.87 -44.00
C LYS A 4 14.57 36.44 -43.61
N LYS A 5 13.59 36.84 -44.45
CA LYS A 5 12.19 36.48 -44.24
C LYS A 5 11.98 34.96 -44.27
N GLU A 6 12.65 34.30 -45.22
CA GLU A 6 12.56 32.86 -45.38
C GLU A 6 13.16 32.13 -44.14
N ARG A 7 14.31 32.61 -43.63
CA ARG A 7 14.94 32.06 -42.44
C ARG A 7 14.04 32.24 -41.21
N GLU A 8 13.41 33.43 -41.04
CA GLU A 8 12.50 33.70 -39.95
C GLU A 8 11.26 32.80 -40.01
N LYS A 9 10.73 32.56 -41.21
CA LYS A 9 9.59 31.67 -41.43
C LYS A 9 9.94 30.24 -41.07
N LEU A 10 11.08 29.74 -41.49
CA LEU A 10 11.56 28.40 -41.17
C LEU A 10 11.79 28.23 -39.67
N ALA A 11 12.36 29.27 -39.01
CA ALA A 11 12.57 29.25 -37.58
C ALA A 11 11.25 29.19 -36.81
N LYS A 12 10.22 29.93 -37.24
CA LYS A 12 8.89 29.89 -36.63
C LYS A 12 8.21 28.54 -36.81
N GLU A 13 8.33 27.94 -37.99
CA GLU A 13 7.77 26.62 -38.26
C GLU A 13 8.46 25.56 -37.41
N ALA A 14 9.79 25.61 -37.30
CA ALA A 14 10.56 24.69 -36.47
C ALA A 14 10.19 24.81 -34.97
N ALA A 15 10.04 26.07 -34.51
CA ALA A 15 9.62 26.32 -33.13
C ALA A 15 8.21 25.78 -32.83
N ARG A 16 7.30 25.94 -33.78
CA ARG A 16 5.94 25.44 -33.69
C ARG A 16 5.90 23.90 -33.66
N GLU A 17 6.64 23.28 -34.55
CA GLU A 17 6.76 21.82 -34.64
C GLU A 17 7.35 21.23 -33.33
N GLU A 18 8.38 21.88 -32.80
CA GLU A 18 9.00 21.48 -31.53
C GLU A 18 8.01 21.59 -30.37
N LYS A 19 7.24 22.68 -30.34
CA LYS A 19 6.19 22.88 -29.34
C LYS A 19 5.13 21.78 -29.39
N GLU A 20 4.68 21.44 -30.61
CA GLU A 20 3.71 20.37 -30.80
C GLU A 20 4.27 19.01 -30.44
N ALA A 21 5.54 18.75 -30.75
CA ALA A 21 6.22 17.50 -30.38
C ALA A 21 6.34 17.37 -28.87
N GLN A 22 6.72 18.45 -28.18
CA GLN A 22 6.79 18.47 -26.70
C GLN A 22 5.42 18.23 -26.07
N LYS A 23 4.38 18.86 -26.60
CA LYS A 23 3.00 18.68 -26.13
C LYS A 23 2.54 17.24 -26.29
N SER A 24 2.85 16.62 -27.44
CA SER A 24 2.53 15.21 -27.70
C SER A 24 3.27 14.28 -26.74
N ARG A 25 4.56 14.52 -26.52
CA ARG A 25 5.37 13.75 -25.56
C ARG A 25 4.79 13.84 -24.16
N ARG A 26 4.40 15.04 -23.68
CA ARG A 26 3.77 15.23 -22.37
C ARG A 26 2.48 14.42 -22.24
N LYS A 27 1.64 14.43 -23.28
CA LYS A 27 0.38 13.67 -23.27
C LYS A 27 0.64 12.18 -23.15
N VAL A 28 1.62 11.66 -23.88
CA VAL A 28 2.02 10.25 -23.80
C VAL A 28 2.56 9.91 -22.41
N GLU A 29 3.46 10.73 -21.88
CA GLU A 29 4.03 10.54 -20.55
C GLU A 29 2.95 10.56 -19.46
N GLU A 30 2.02 11.51 -19.51
CA GLU A 30 0.90 11.60 -18.57
C GLU A 30 -0.01 10.37 -18.66
N SER A 31 -0.27 9.90 -19.88
CA SER A 31 -1.08 8.70 -20.11
C SER A 31 -0.41 7.46 -19.52
N LEU A 32 0.89 7.29 -19.77
CA LEU A 32 1.68 6.19 -19.20
C LEU A 32 1.70 6.23 -17.67
N LYS A 33 1.91 7.41 -17.12
CA LYS A 33 1.92 7.63 -15.67
C LYS A 33 0.57 7.25 -15.05
N ARG A 34 -0.54 7.70 -15.65
CA ARG A 34 -1.88 7.34 -15.18
C ARG A 34 -2.14 5.83 -15.26
N GLY A 35 -1.63 5.19 -16.32
CA GLY A 35 -1.72 3.75 -16.48
C GLY A 35 -0.98 3.00 -15.38
N GLU A 36 0.23 3.43 -15.06
CA GLU A 36 1.03 2.86 -13.97
C GLU A 36 0.37 3.07 -12.62
N GLU A 37 -0.15 4.27 -12.36
CA GLU A 37 -0.87 4.58 -11.12
C GLU A 37 -2.12 3.71 -10.96
N ARG A 38 -2.88 3.47 -12.05
CA ARG A 38 -4.04 2.57 -12.02
C ARG A 38 -3.66 1.13 -11.70
N LYS A 39 -2.58 0.63 -12.31
CA LYS A 39 -2.06 -0.71 -12.04
C LYS A 39 -1.65 -0.86 -10.57
N THR A 40 -0.95 0.13 -10.06
CA THR A 40 -0.50 0.15 -8.67
C THR A 40 -1.69 0.15 -7.71
N ARG A 41 -2.70 0.99 -7.95
CA ARG A 41 -3.91 1.02 -7.13
C ARG A 41 -4.67 -0.31 -7.17
N LYS A 42 -4.81 -0.88 -8.36
CA LYS A 42 -5.46 -2.19 -8.52
C LYS A 42 -4.72 -3.27 -7.74
N ALA A 43 -3.39 -3.29 -7.83
CA ALA A 43 -2.57 -4.25 -7.11
C ALA A 43 -2.75 -4.13 -5.59
N TRP A 44 -2.75 -2.90 -5.04
CA TRP A 44 -2.99 -2.68 -3.61
C TRP A 44 -4.39 -3.09 -3.19
N THR A 45 -5.41 -2.77 -3.98
CA THR A 45 -6.80 -3.16 -3.72
C THR A 45 -6.91 -4.68 -3.64
N GLU A 46 -6.33 -5.40 -4.58
CA GLU A 46 -6.34 -6.87 -4.60
C GLU A 46 -5.64 -7.46 -3.37
N LYS A 47 -4.51 -6.90 -2.97
CA LYS A 47 -3.77 -7.34 -1.77
C LYS A 47 -4.57 -7.12 -0.49
N TRP A 48 -5.20 -5.96 -0.37
CA TRP A 48 -6.02 -5.64 0.80
C TRP A 48 -7.25 -6.54 0.87
N ASP A 49 -7.93 -6.75 -0.26
CA ASP A 49 -9.10 -7.64 -0.33
C ASP A 49 -8.74 -9.08 0.04
N ALA A 50 -7.61 -9.58 -0.48
CA ALA A 50 -7.13 -10.91 -0.14
C ALA A 50 -6.80 -11.04 1.35
N TYR A 51 -6.15 -10.01 1.92
CA TYR A 51 -5.79 -9.94 3.33
C TYR A 51 -7.03 -9.97 4.22
N THR A 52 -8.01 -9.10 3.94
CA THR A 52 -9.23 -9.02 4.74
C THR A 52 -10.10 -10.26 4.61
N GLN A 53 -10.21 -10.83 3.41
CA GLN A 53 -10.95 -12.07 3.19
C GLN A 53 -10.36 -13.24 3.96
N LYS A 54 -9.04 -13.37 3.98
CA LYS A 54 -8.38 -14.41 4.77
C LYS A 54 -8.69 -14.27 6.26
N TRP A 55 -8.67 -13.04 6.78
CA TRP A 55 -9.03 -12.80 8.18
C TRP A 55 -10.49 -13.15 8.47
N GLU A 56 -11.41 -12.81 7.58
CA GLU A 56 -12.82 -13.18 7.70
C GLU A 56 -13.00 -14.70 7.74
N THR A 57 -12.34 -15.42 6.84
CA THR A 57 -12.40 -16.88 6.77
C THR A 57 -11.86 -17.50 8.05
N LEU A 58 -10.76 -16.98 8.59
CA LEU A 58 -10.15 -17.45 9.83
C LEU A 58 -11.01 -17.14 11.04
N GLY A 59 -11.85 -16.12 10.97
CA GLY A 59 -12.75 -15.73 12.06
C GLY A 59 -14.04 -16.54 12.12
N LYS A 60 -14.37 -17.31 11.09
CA LYS A 60 -15.59 -18.14 11.08
C LYS A 60 -15.33 -19.43 11.85
N GLY A 61 -16.07 -19.60 12.96
CA GLY A 61 -15.84 -20.58 13.97
C GLY A 61 -15.71 -22.03 13.53
N GLY A 62 -14.93 -22.80 14.28
CA GLY A 62 -14.74 -24.23 14.12
C GLY A 62 -13.57 -24.67 13.25
N ILE A 63 -12.98 -23.78 12.48
CA ILE A 63 -11.78 -24.08 11.70
C ILE A 63 -10.58 -23.61 12.49
N LYS A 64 -9.72 -24.55 12.88
CA LYS A 64 -8.44 -24.20 13.51
C LYS A 64 -7.59 -23.43 12.50
N VAL A 65 -7.20 -22.20 12.86
CA VAL A 65 -6.30 -21.40 12.07
C VAL A 65 -4.92 -22.07 12.08
N GLY A 66 -4.49 -22.56 10.93
CA GLY A 66 -3.11 -23.03 10.78
C GLY A 66 -2.17 -21.83 10.80
N ILE A 67 -1.02 -22.00 11.43
CA ILE A 67 0.04 -20.98 11.46
C ILE A 67 0.42 -20.55 10.04
N ALA A 68 0.41 -21.48 9.09
CA ALA A 68 0.68 -21.23 7.68
C ALA A 68 -0.40 -20.40 6.98
N SER A 69 -1.58 -20.27 7.59
CA SER A 69 -2.73 -19.56 7.01
C SER A 69 -2.83 -18.10 7.47
N ILE A 70 -1.95 -17.65 8.35
CA ILE A 70 -1.96 -16.27 8.83
C ILE A 70 -1.63 -15.32 7.67
N PRO A 71 -2.53 -14.38 7.35
CA PRO A 71 -2.22 -13.37 6.32
C PRO A 71 -1.34 -12.27 6.93
N TRP A 72 -0.10 -12.20 6.47
CA TRP A 72 0.85 -11.21 6.97
C TRP A 72 0.69 -9.90 6.22
N PRO A 73 0.73 -8.74 6.92
CA PRO A 73 0.49 -7.43 6.30
C PRO A 73 1.74 -6.86 5.62
N VAL A 74 2.19 -7.56 4.61
CA VAL A 74 3.28 -7.13 3.73
C VAL A 74 2.88 -7.43 2.29
N GLU A 75 3.53 -6.79 1.35
CA GLU A 75 3.20 -6.89 -0.07
C GLU A 75 3.16 -8.33 -0.57
N SER A 76 4.12 -9.16 -0.16
CA SER A 76 4.17 -10.58 -0.53
C SER A 76 3.20 -11.46 0.25
N GLY A 77 2.68 -10.99 1.37
CA GLY A 77 1.86 -11.77 2.29
C GLY A 77 2.63 -12.83 3.08
N LYS A 78 3.95 -12.83 3.00
CA LYS A 78 4.80 -13.86 3.60
C LYS A 78 5.52 -13.35 4.84
N ARG A 79 5.55 -14.19 5.89
CA ARG A 79 6.22 -13.87 7.16
C ARG A 79 7.69 -13.50 6.98
N LYS A 80 8.39 -14.14 6.05
CA LYS A 80 9.83 -13.88 5.80
C LYS A 80 10.14 -12.45 5.36
N ASP A 81 9.13 -11.74 4.81
CA ASP A 81 9.30 -10.39 4.27
C ASP A 81 8.85 -9.32 5.27
N ILE A 82 8.54 -9.68 6.50
CA ILE A 82 8.16 -8.73 7.54
C ILE A 82 9.36 -7.91 7.98
N ASP A 83 9.23 -6.60 7.78
CA ASP A 83 10.11 -5.62 8.40
C ASP A 83 9.28 -4.35 8.67
N LEU A 84 9.84 -3.43 9.46
CA LEU A 84 9.13 -2.23 9.90
C LEU A 84 8.60 -1.42 8.72
N LYS A 85 9.41 -1.23 7.69
CA LYS A 85 9.06 -0.42 6.52
C LYS A 85 8.00 -1.10 5.66
N GLU A 86 8.10 -2.42 5.47
CA GLU A 86 7.16 -3.17 4.65
C GLU A 86 5.77 -3.22 5.28
N VAL A 87 5.67 -3.41 6.59
CA VAL A 87 4.41 -3.40 7.32
C VAL A 87 3.78 -2.01 7.28
N GLU A 88 4.57 -0.97 7.53
CA GLU A 88 4.12 0.43 7.46
C GLU A 88 3.58 0.76 6.07
N LYS A 89 4.32 0.41 5.04
CA LYS A 89 3.93 0.60 3.64
C LYS A 89 2.60 -0.08 3.32
N PHE A 90 2.42 -1.31 3.78
CA PHE A 90 1.19 -2.07 3.56
C PHE A 90 -0.03 -1.34 4.14
N PHE A 91 0.03 -0.90 5.39
CA PHE A 91 -1.09 -0.21 6.02
C PHE A 91 -1.31 1.21 5.49
N LEU A 92 -0.27 1.85 4.97
CA LEU A 92 -0.42 3.17 4.35
C LEU A 92 -1.08 3.11 2.97
N TYR A 93 -0.77 2.10 2.18
CA TYR A 93 -1.21 2.07 0.78
C TYR A 93 -2.32 1.08 0.47
N ALA A 94 -2.34 -0.09 1.09
CA ALA A 94 -3.27 -1.15 0.72
C ALA A 94 -4.74 -0.84 1.02
N PRO A 95 -5.11 -0.33 2.22
CA PRO A 95 -6.52 -0.18 2.58
C PRO A 95 -7.32 0.75 1.66
N THR A 96 -6.70 1.81 1.17
CA THR A 96 -7.37 2.82 0.31
C THR A 96 -6.81 2.86 -1.10
N ALA A 97 -5.89 1.95 -1.41
CA ALA A 97 -5.19 1.90 -2.70
C ALA A 97 -4.46 3.21 -3.05
N GLY A 98 -3.97 3.92 -2.04
CA GLY A 98 -3.27 5.19 -2.21
C GLY A 98 -3.01 5.84 -0.86
N GLN A 99 -2.85 7.15 -0.85
CA GLN A 99 -2.64 7.87 0.41
C GLN A 99 -3.97 8.04 1.15
N PRO A 100 -4.11 7.49 2.37
CA PRO A 100 -5.33 7.65 3.15
C PRO A 100 -5.42 9.04 3.79
N THR A 101 -6.63 9.48 4.07
CA THR A 101 -6.85 10.60 4.98
C THR A 101 -6.51 10.15 6.41
N GLU A 102 -6.30 11.10 7.32
CA GLU A 102 -6.06 10.78 8.74
C GLU A 102 -7.21 9.96 9.32
N ALA A 103 -8.45 10.30 8.98
CA ALA A 103 -9.64 9.59 9.45
C ALA A 103 -9.66 8.14 8.94
N GLN A 104 -9.35 7.92 7.68
CA GLN A 104 -9.27 6.59 7.09
C GLN A 104 -8.17 5.75 7.72
N LEU A 105 -7.00 6.33 7.87
CA LEU A 105 -5.85 5.65 8.48
C LEU A 105 -6.12 5.32 9.95
N GLY A 106 -6.69 6.26 10.69
CA GLY A 106 -7.06 6.04 12.10
C GLY A 106 -8.02 4.87 12.29
N LYS A 107 -9.01 4.77 11.43
CA LYS A 107 -9.99 3.68 11.45
C LYS A 107 -9.34 2.33 11.19
N VAL A 108 -8.46 2.26 10.18
CA VAL A 108 -7.70 1.04 9.84
C VAL A 108 -6.81 0.63 11.01
N LEU A 109 -6.01 1.55 11.53
CA LEU A 109 -5.07 1.26 12.61
C LEU A 109 -5.77 0.81 13.88
N LYS A 110 -6.91 1.40 14.20
CA LYS A 110 -7.72 1.00 15.36
C LYS A 110 -8.17 -0.47 15.24
N THR A 111 -8.69 -0.85 14.08
CA THR A 111 -9.13 -2.21 13.81
C THR A 111 -7.97 -3.19 13.82
N GLU A 112 -6.87 -2.85 13.15
CA GLU A 112 -5.71 -3.73 13.02
C GLU A 112 -4.95 -3.87 14.33
N ARG A 113 -4.93 -2.86 15.17
CA ARG A 113 -4.31 -2.90 16.49
C ARG A 113 -4.95 -3.97 17.36
N VAL A 114 -6.28 -4.08 17.31
CA VAL A 114 -7.01 -5.15 18.03
C VAL A 114 -6.72 -6.50 17.39
N ARG A 115 -6.75 -6.59 16.06
CA ARG A 115 -6.52 -7.84 15.33
C ARG A 115 -5.15 -8.46 15.65
N TRP A 116 -4.11 -7.63 15.66
CA TRP A 116 -2.73 -8.07 15.83
C TRP A 116 -2.24 -8.08 17.28
N HIS A 117 -3.12 -7.78 18.23
CA HIS A 117 -2.73 -7.90 19.63
C HIS A 117 -2.31 -9.35 19.91
N PRO A 118 -1.12 -9.59 20.53
CA PRO A 118 -0.62 -10.94 20.74
C PRO A 118 -1.61 -11.88 21.41
N ASP A 119 -2.36 -11.40 22.40
CA ASP A 119 -3.37 -12.21 23.10
C ASP A 119 -4.49 -12.66 22.15
N LYS A 120 -4.91 -11.77 21.25
CA LYS A 120 -5.96 -12.07 20.26
C LYS A 120 -5.50 -13.10 19.23
N ILE A 121 -4.26 -12.98 18.80
CA ILE A 121 -3.67 -13.94 17.87
C ILE A 121 -3.55 -15.32 18.54
N GLN A 122 -3.08 -15.38 19.77
CA GLN A 122 -2.99 -16.64 20.52
C GLN A 122 -4.36 -17.30 20.70
N GLN A 123 -5.39 -16.52 21.00
CA GLN A 123 -6.76 -17.03 21.10
C GLN A 123 -7.25 -17.65 19.80
N LYS A 124 -6.97 -16.98 18.66
CA LYS A 124 -7.35 -17.47 17.34
C LYS A 124 -6.62 -18.75 16.96
N LEU A 125 -5.38 -18.90 17.41
CA LEU A 125 -4.58 -20.10 17.16
C LEU A 125 -5.01 -21.29 18.04
N GLY A 126 -5.96 -21.08 18.95
CA GLY A 126 -6.65 -22.17 19.66
C GLY A 126 -5.78 -23.09 20.50
N GLY A 127 -4.74 -22.57 21.15
CA GLY A 127 -3.84 -23.35 21.98
C GLY A 127 -2.82 -24.20 21.22
N GLN A 128 -2.66 -23.94 19.92
CA GLN A 128 -1.58 -24.57 19.15
C GLN A 128 -0.23 -24.09 19.67
N ASP A 129 0.76 -24.99 19.65
CA ASP A 129 2.14 -24.61 19.92
C ASP A 129 2.63 -23.67 18.84
N VAL A 130 2.62 -22.37 19.16
CA VAL A 130 3.08 -21.33 18.24
C VAL A 130 4.58 -21.15 18.48
N SER A 131 5.36 -21.28 17.42
CA SER A 131 6.81 -21.08 17.51
C SER A 131 7.12 -19.65 17.96
N GLU A 132 8.24 -19.50 18.63
CA GLU A 132 8.73 -18.19 19.07
C GLU A 132 8.92 -17.24 17.90
N ASP A 133 9.38 -17.76 16.75
CA ASP A 133 9.56 -16.97 15.52
C ASP A 133 8.25 -16.35 15.02
N VAL A 134 7.15 -17.10 15.08
CA VAL A 134 5.83 -16.61 14.68
C VAL A 134 5.37 -15.52 15.64
N MET A 135 5.52 -15.74 16.94
CA MET A 135 5.14 -14.74 17.95
C MET A 135 5.99 -13.48 17.90
N GLN A 136 7.26 -13.61 17.57
CA GLN A 136 8.12 -12.44 17.32
C GLN A 136 7.62 -11.64 16.13
N ALA A 137 7.21 -12.31 15.05
CA ALA A 137 6.65 -11.65 13.88
C ALA A 137 5.32 -10.94 14.20
N VAL A 138 4.44 -11.58 14.96
CA VAL A 138 3.17 -10.99 15.45
C VAL A 138 3.46 -9.73 16.27
N THR A 139 4.39 -9.82 17.20
CA THR A 139 4.79 -8.69 18.04
C THR A 139 5.36 -7.55 17.21
N ALA A 140 6.20 -7.85 16.22
CA ALA A 140 6.77 -6.85 15.32
C ALA A 140 5.67 -6.10 14.54
N VAL A 141 4.70 -6.82 14.01
CA VAL A 141 3.55 -6.22 13.33
C VAL A 141 2.76 -5.32 14.28
N PHE A 142 2.44 -5.82 15.46
CA PHE A 142 1.71 -5.05 16.47
C PHE A 142 2.44 -3.77 16.87
N GLN A 143 3.74 -3.84 17.06
CA GLN A 143 4.55 -2.66 17.43
C GLN A 143 4.52 -1.59 16.34
N VAL A 144 4.54 -1.97 15.07
CA VAL A 144 4.41 -1.01 13.96
C VAL A 144 3.05 -0.33 13.99
N ILE A 145 1.99 -1.10 14.14
CA ILE A 145 0.62 -0.58 14.19
C ILE A 145 0.45 0.37 15.38
N ASP A 146 0.92 -0.04 16.54
CA ASP A 146 0.82 0.75 17.78
C ASP A 146 1.59 2.07 17.66
N ARG A 147 2.78 2.04 17.07
CA ARG A 147 3.57 3.24 16.79
C ARG A 147 2.85 4.18 15.83
N MET A 148 2.35 3.66 14.72
CA MET A 148 1.60 4.45 13.73
C MET A 148 0.36 5.09 14.36
N TRP A 149 -0.36 4.32 15.16
CA TRP A 149 -1.53 4.80 15.89
C TRP A 149 -1.17 5.94 16.86
N GLY A 150 -0.09 5.77 17.63
CA GLY A 150 0.38 6.79 18.56
C GLY A 150 0.81 8.08 17.85
N GLU A 151 1.57 7.97 16.76
CA GLU A 151 1.99 9.11 15.96
C GLU A 151 0.81 9.87 15.37
N LEU A 152 -0.19 9.16 14.87
CA LEU A 152 -1.41 9.76 14.32
C LEU A 152 -2.19 10.51 15.39
N ARG A 153 -2.35 9.93 16.56
CA ARG A 153 -3.01 10.57 17.71
C ARG A 153 -2.30 11.84 18.14
N ASP A 154 -0.97 11.79 18.22
CA ASP A 154 -0.16 12.95 18.62
C ASP A 154 -0.23 14.07 17.59
N ALA A 155 -0.33 13.74 16.31
CA ALA A 155 -0.49 14.72 15.24
C ALA A 155 -1.85 15.43 15.28
N GLN A 156 -2.86 14.82 15.92
CA GLN A 156 -4.22 15.38 16.04
C GLN A 156 -4.41 16.26 17.28
N LYS A 157 -3.41 16.34 18.13
CA LYS A 157 -3.47 17.17 19.35
C LYS A 157 -3.21 18.65 19.07
#